data_850e7eaf4500cf0009f474b035d45150
#
_entry.id   850e7eaf4500cf0009f474b035d45150
#
_cell.length_a   1.000
_cell.length_b   1.000
_cell.length_c   1.000
_cell.angle_alpha   90.00
_cell.angle_beta   90.00
_cell.angle_gamma   90.00
#
_symmetry.space_group_name_H-M   'P 1'
#
loop_
_entity.id
_entity.type
_entity.pdbx_description
1 polymer ?
#
loop_
_entity_poly.entity_id
_entity_poly.type
_entity_poly.pdbx_seq_one_letter_code
_entity_poly.pdbx_strand_id
1 'polypeptide(L)'
;MPKITILDLYKKKAEGKKITMLTAYDFPFGQIVDQAGIDMILVGDSLGMVVQGLDSTIPVTMDEMIYHTRMVSRAAKTSMVVGDMPFLSYQTSIEDAVRNAGRFLKESGAESVKLEGGSQMAEVIHAIVNAGIPVVAHIGLTPQYQHMLGGFKVQGKGDAAREKLLADAKAVQDAGAFSVVVEGVPAPLGKEITALLRIPTIGIGAGPSCDGQVLVIHDLLGLFDRFTPKFVKKYAKLREQALIAVQEYKKEVESGSFPSDEHSFK
;
A
#
# COMPACT_ATOMS: atom_id res chain seq x y z
N MET A 1 20.71 -6.39 -7.27
CA MET A 1 19.80 -7.54 -7.52
C MET A 1 18.88 -7.15 -8.68
N PRO A 2 18.37 -8.09 -9.47
CA PRO A 2 17.36 -7.81 -10.48
C PRO A 2 16.07 -7.31 -9.81
N LYS A 3 15.21 -6.63 -10.58
CA LYS A 3 13.92 -6.16 -10.13
C LYS A 3 12.99 -7.35 -9.84
N ILE A 4 12.26 -7.31 -8.74
CA ILE A 4 11.25 -8.32 -8.37
C ILE A 4 10.13 -8.34 -9.40
N THR A 5 9.75 -9.53 -9.85
CA THR A 5 8.69 -9.77 -10.82
C THR A 5 7.53 -10.55 -10.21
N ILE A 6 6.39 -10.61 -10.91
CA ILE A 6 5.24 -11.43 -10.51
C ILE A 6 5.64 -12.91 -10.33
N LEU A 7 6.54 -13.42 -11.19
CA LEU A 7 7.01 -14.80 -11.11
C LEU A 7 7.80 -15.08 -9.83
N ASP A 8 8.58 -14.09 -9.35
CA ASP A 8 9.29 -14.19 -8.08
C ASP A 8 8.33 -14.27 -6.89
N LEU A 9 7.23 -13.50 -6.94
CA LEU A 9 6.18 -13.54 -5.90
C LEU A 9 5.45 -14.89 -5.90
N TYR A 10 5.10 -15.43 -7.05
CA TYR A 10 4.52 -16.78 -7.17
C TYR A 10 5.49 -17.87 -6.66
N LYS A 11 6.78 -17.76 -6.99
CA LYS A 11 7.81 -18.65 -6.48
C LYS A 11 7.90 -18.60 -4.96
N LYS A 12 7.91 -17.41 -4.35
CA LYS A 12 7.90 -17.24 -2.89
C LYS A 12 6.69 -17.93 -2.26
N LYS A 13 5.48 -17.75 -2.80
CA LYS A 13 4.27 -18.45 -2.32
C LYS A 13 4.44 -19.97 -2.40
N ALA A 14 4.88 -20.49 -3.54
CA ALA A 14 5.07 -21.93 -3.74
C ALA A 14 6.11 -22.54 -2.78
N GLU A 15 7.13 -21.76 -2.43
CA GLU A 15 8.19 -22.16 -1.48
C GLU A 15 7.81 -21.88 -0.01
N GLY A 16 6.64 -21.33 0.28
CA GLY A 16 6.21 -20.93 1.62
C GLY A 16 7.02 -19.76 2.22
N LYS A 17 7.74 -19.01 1.38
CA LYS A 17 8.50 -17.82 1.78
C LYS A 17 7.60 -16.62 1.85
N LYS A 18 7.74 -15.81 2.92
CA LYS A 18 6.91 -14.62 3.09
C LYS A 18 7.31 -13.51 2.13
N ILE A 19 6.29 -12.81 1.63
CA ILE A 19 6.40 -11.62 0.78
C ILE A 19 6.33 -10.40 1.70
N THR A 20 7.25 -9.48 1.52
CA THR A 20 7.28 -8.23 2.27
C THR A 20 6.76 -7.09 1.42
N MET A 21 5.84 -6.30 1.96
CA MET A 21 5.32 -5.11 1.31
C MET A 21 5.29 -3.96 2.31
N LEU A 22 5.64 -2.75 1.86
CA LEU A 22 5.62 -1.56 2.69
C LEU A 22 5.22 -0.37 1.84
N THR A 23 4.53 0.61 2.42
CA THR A 23 4.24 1.84 1.66
C THR A 23 5.46 2.74 1.58
N ALA A 24 5.54 3.57 0.54
CA ALA A 24 6.41 4.74 0.47
C ALA A 24 5.74 5.81 -0.40
N TYR A 25 6.06 7.09 -0.14
CA TYR A 25 5.34 8.19 -0.80
C TYR A 25 6.27 9.24 -1.42
N ASP A 26 7.58 9.09 -1.23
CA ASP A 26 8.59 9.99 -1.77
C ASP A 26 9.89 9.26 -2.12
N PHE A 27 10.83 9.98 -2.70
CA PHE A 27 12.10 9.42 -3.13
C PHE A 27 12.97 8.89 -1.96
N PRO A 28 13.21 9.64 -0.85
CA PRO A 28 14.01 9.15 0.27
C PRO A 28 13.44 7.88 0.92
N PHE A 29 12.14 7.84 1.21
CA PHE A 29 11.53 6.64 1.78
C PHE A 29 11.50 5.48 0.77
N GLY A 30 11.26 5.76 -0.52
CA GLY A 30 11.38 4.76 -1.57
C GLY A 30 12.77 4.10 -1.60
N GLN A 31 13.85 4.90 -1.47
CA GLN A 31 15.22 4.38 -1.40
C GLN A 31 15.46 3.52 -0.16
N ILE A 32 15.01 3.97 1.02
CA ILE A 32 15.17 3.23 2.28
C ILE A 32 14.49 1.87 2.19
N VAL A 33 13.26 1.84 1.68
CA VAL A 33 12.46 0.61 1.56
C VAL A 33 13.09 -0.36 0.56
N ASP A 34 13.55 0.14 -0.59
CA ASP A 34 14.24 -0.68 -1.61
C ASP A 34 15.57 -1.23 -1.10
N GLN A 35 16.40 -0.40 -0.43
CA GLN A 35 17.68 -0.83 0.15
C GLN A 35 17.50 -1.83 1.30
N ALA A 36 16.36 -1.77 2.01
CA ALA A 36 16.00 -2.76 3.03
C ALA A 36 15.61 -4.13 2.43
N GLY A 37 15.50 -4.25 1.10
CA GLY A 37 15.19 -5.50 0.41
C GLY A 37 13.71 -5.89 0.51
N ILE A 38 12.82 -4.92 0.63
CA ILE A 38 11.35 -5.14 0.59
C ILE A 38 10.95 -5.56 -0.83
N ASP A 39 10.11 -6.58 -0.95
CA ASP A 39 9.72 -7.13 -2.27
C ASP A 39 8.83 -6.19 -3.07
N MET A 40 7.86 -5.56 -2.41
CA MET A 40 6.88 -4.68 -3.05
C MET A 40 6.78 -3.34 -2.31
N ILE A 41 6.74 -2.25 -3.06
CA ILE A 41 6.47 -0.91 -2.51
C ILE A 41 5.10 -0.45 -2.99
N LEU A 42 4.20 -0.19 -2.05
CA LEU A 42 2.89 0.38 -2.34
C LEU A 42 2.95 1.91 -2.22
N VAL A 43 2.63 2.61 -3.30
CA VAL A 43 2.30 4.03 -3.21
C VAL A 43 0.80 4.11 -3.00
N GLY A 44 0.38 4.07 -1.73
CA GLY A 44 -1.02 3.97 -1.33
C GLY A 44 -1.74 5.31 -1.31
N ASP A 45 -3.05 5.32 -1.55
CA ASP A 45 -3.91 6.49 -1.36
C ASP A 45 -4.02 6.92 0.12
N SER A 46 -3.53 6.08 1.04
CA SER A 46 -3.24 6.43 2.44
C SER A 46 -2.33 7.67 2.58
N LEU A 47 -1.62 8.09 1.49
CA LEU A 47 -0.91 9.36 1.46
C LEU A 47 -1.81 10.55 1.83
N GLY A 48 -3.09 10.50 1.50
CA GLY A 48 -4.06 11.53 1.92
C GLY A 48 -4.05 11.73 3.43
N MET A 49 -4.00 10.64 4.19
CA MET A 49 -4.01 10.71 5.65
C MET A 49 -2.63 11.01 6.24
N VAL A 50 -1.57 10.30 5.80
CA VAL A 50 -0.27 10.33 6.47
C VAL A 50 0.71 11.36 5.91
N VAL A 51 0.47 11.88 4.70
CA VAL A 51 1.30 12.92 4.05
C VAL A 51 0.55 14.23 3.96
N GLN A 52 -0.69 14.22 3.44
CA GLN A 52 -1.49 15.44 3.25
C GLN A 52 -2.24 15.88 4.52
N GLY A 53 -2.38 14.99 5.52
CA GLY A 53 -3.06 15.28 6.78
C GLY A 53 -4.59 15.30 6.67
N LEU A 54 -5.16 14.70 5.64
CA LEU A 54 -6.59 14.54 5.45
C LEU A 54 -7.17 13.49 6.40
N ASP A 55 -8.48 13.49 6.59
CA ASP A 55 -9.16 12.54 7.48
C ASP A 55 -9.53 11.21 6.79
N SER A 56 -9.38 11.14 5.46
CA SER A 56 -9.65 9.95 4.67
C SER A 56 -8.82 9.91 3.39
N THR A 57 -8.87 8.77 2.68
CA THR A 57 -8.21 8.59 1.38
C THR A 57 -9.04 9.14 0.20
N ILE A 58 -10.35 9.39 0.41
CA ILE A 58 -11.30 9.75 -0.65
C ILE A 58 -10.91 10.99 -1.46
N PRO A 59 -10.39 12.08 -0.86
CA PRO A 59 -10.06 13.28 -1.63
C PRO A 59 -8.83 13.16 -2.52
N VAL A 60 -8.04 12.09 -2.38
CA VAL A 60 -6.79 11.91 -3.16
C VAL A 60 -7.09 11.79 -4.64
N THR A 61 -6.39 12.57 -5.44
CA THR A 61 -6.57 12.62 -6.90
C THR A 61 -5.62 11.68 -7.65
N MET A 62 -5.96 11.36 -8.91
CA MET A 62 -5.08 10.61 -9.80
C MET A 62 -3.73 11.30 -10.02
N ASP A 63 -3.72 12.62 -10.13
CA ASP A 63 -2.49 13.39 -10.41
C ASP A 63 -1.55 13.36 -9.21
N GLU A 64 -2.06 13.42 -7.99
CA GLU A 64 -1.28 13.24 -6.77
C GLU A 64 -0.70 11.83 -6.70
N MET A 65 -1.50 10.80 -6.99
CA MET A 65 -1.01 9.43 -7.00
C MET A 65 0.10 9.22 -8.05
N ILE A 66 -0.06 9.76 -9.25
CA ILE A 66 0.97 9.72 -10.30
C ILE A 66 2.23 10.46 -9.86
N TYR A 67 2.08 11.65 -9.25
CA TYR A 67 3.21 12.44 -8.76
C TYR A 67 4.05 11.67 -7.72
N HIS A 68 3.41 11.13 -6.68
CA HIS A 68 4.07 10.37 -5.63
C HIS A 68 4.66 9.06 -6.15
N THR A 69 3.92 8.32 -6.98
CA THR A 69 4.40 7.06 -7.57
C THR A 69 5.64 7.28 -8.44
N ARG A 70 5.71 8.36 -9.20
CA ARG A 70 6.89 8.71 -10.02
C ARG A 70 8.15 8.89 -9.18
N MET A 71 8.05 9.49 -8.01
CA MET A 71 9.20 9.65 -7.10
C MET A 71 9.67 8.30 -6.57
N VAL A 72 8.76 7.46 -6.13
CA VAL A 72 9.05 6.12 -5.59
C VAL A 72 9.62 5.21 -6.69
N SER A 73 9.06 5.23 -7.88
CA SER A 73 9.57 4.42 -9.01
C SER A 73 11.01 4.79 -9.40
N ARG A 74 11.38 6.06 -9.31
CA ARG A 74 12.78 6.49 -9.53
C ARG A 74 13.74 5.98 -8.44
N ALA A 75 13.24 5.84 -7.22
CA ALA A 75 14.02 5.38 -6.07
C ALA A 75 14.19 3.84 -6.07
N ALA A 76 13.14 3.10 -6.40
CA ALA A 76 13.10 1.64 -6.35
C ALA A 76 13.89 1.01 -7.51
N LYS A 77 14.95 0.26 -7.18
CA LYS A 77 15.81 -0.45 -8.15
C LYS A 77 15.51 -1.94 -8.19
N THR A 78 15.08 -2.51 -7.07
CA THR A 78 14.84 -3.95 -6.90
C THR A 78 13.41 -4.28 -6.53
N SER A 79 12.74 -3.47 -5.72
CA SER A 79 11.35 -3.67 -5.30
C SER A 79 10.37 -3.41 -6.45
N MET A 80 9.32 -4.23 -6.55
CA MET A 80 8.18 -3.97 -7.46
C MET A 80 7.36 -2.79 -6.92
N VAL A 81 7.12 -1.76 -7.73
CA VAL A 81 6.28 -0.61 -7.36
C VAL A 81 4.84 -0.82 -7.79
N VAL A 82 3.94 -0.69 -6.83
CA VAL A 82 2.48 -0.78 -7.00
C VAL A 82 1.87 0.59 -6.80
N GLY A 83 1.21 1.13 -7.82
CA GLY A 83 0.46 2.39 -7.72
C GLY A 83 -0.99 2.13 -7.32
N ASP A 84 -1.47 2.82 -6.30
CA ASP A 84 -2.84 2.68 -5.81
C ASP A 84 -3.81 3.56 -6.59
N MET A 85 -4.83 2.98 -7.18
CA MET A 85 -5.87 3.72 -7.91
C MET A 85 -6.81 4.40 -6.90
N PRO A 86 -6.87 5.75 -6.86
CA PRO A 86 -7.67 6.46 -5.88
C PRO A 86 -9.18 6.34 -6.17
N PHE A 87 -9.99 6.70 -5.19
CA PHE A 87 -11.45 6.67 -5.30
C PHE A 87 -11.95 7.40 -6.55
N LEU A 88 -12.94 6.81 -7.23
CA LEU A 88 -13.53 7.23 -8.51
C LEU A 88 -12.61 7.21 -9.73
N SER A 89 -11.41 6.68 -9.64
CA SER A 89 -10.53 6.53 -10.79
C SER A 89 -10.79 5.25 -11.60
N TYR A 90 -11.56 4.30 -11.05
CA TYR A 90 -11.84 2.99 -11.68
C TYR A 90 -13.30 2.52 -11.51
N GLN A 91 -14.11 3.25 -10.74
CA GLN A 91 -15.52 2.89 -10.49
C GLN A 91 -16.49 3.50 -11.51
N THR A 92 -16.06 4.49 -12.30
CA THR A 92 -16.93 5.27 -13.21
C THR A 92 -17.25 4.52 -14.50
N SER A 93 -16.25 3.93 -15.14
CA SER A 93 -16.37 3.12 -16.35
C SER A 93 -15.14 2.22 -16.51
N ILE A 94 -15.26 1.17 -17.30
CA ILE A 94 -14.14 0.29 -17.66
C ILE A 94 -13.07 1.06 -18.43
N GLU A 95 -13.47 1.92 -19.37
CA GLU A 95 -12.56 2.74 -20.19
C GLU A 95 -11.72 3.68 -19.33
N ASP A 96 -12.33 4.34 -18.35
CA ASP A 96 -11.61 5.21 -17.40
C ASP A 96 -10.68 4.41 -16.50
N ALA A 97 -11.12 3.25 -16.02
CA ALA A 97 -10.30 2.36 -15.22
C ALA A 97 -9.02 1.92 -15.97
N VAL A 98 -9.15 1.46 -17.21
CA VAL A 98 -8.02 1.05 -18.06
C VAL A 98 -7.11 2.25 -18.37
N ARG A 99 -7.69 3.41 -18.71
CA ARG A 99 -6.93 4.65 -18.97
C ARG A 99 -6.13 5.09 -17.75
N ASN A 100 -6.75 5.14 -16.58
CA ASN A 100 -6.13 5.56 -15.33
C ASN A 100 -5.07 4.57 -14.85
N ALA A 101 -5.32 3.26 -14.96
CA ALA A 101 -4.31 2.23 -14.71
C ALA A 101 -3.11 2.38 -15.64
N GLY A 102 -3.34 2.64 -16.93
CA GLY A 102 -2.29 2.89 -17.93
C GLY A 102 -1.44 4.12 -17.61
N ARG A 103 -1.99 5.16 -16.99
CA ARG A 103 -1.26 6.34 -16.54
C ARG A 103 -0.18 5.97 -15.50
N PHE A 104 -0.46 5.06 -14.57
CA PHE A 104 0.55 4.61 -13.60
C PHE A 104 1.78 4.03 -14.28
N LEU A 105 1.60 3.17 -15.27
CA LEU A 105 2.74 2.57 -15.99
C LEU A 105 3.46 3.61 -16.87
N LYS A 106 2.72 4.40 -17.64
CA LYS A 106 3.28 5.32 -18.64
C LYS A 106 3.89 6.58 -18.02
N GLU A 107 3.23 7.17 -17.01
CA GLU A 107 3.61 8.48 -16.48
C GLU A 107 4.43 8.37 -15.20
N SER A 108 4.20 7.34 -14.38
CA SER A 108 4.90 7.20 -13.10
C SER A 108 5.96 6.10 -13.07
N GLY A 109 5.93 5.15 -14.01
CA GLY A 109 6.86 4.03 -14.07
C GLY A 109 6.58 2.94 -13.02
N ALA A 110 5.34 2.85 -12.51
CA ALA A 110 4.91 1.71 -11.71
C ALA A 110 4.86 0.43 -12.57
N GLU A 111 5.08 -0.73 -11.95
CA GLU A 111 4.99 -2.02 -12.63
C GLU A 111 3.59 -2.65 -12.49
N SER A 112 2.77 -2.19 -11.56
CA SER A 112 1.42 -2.69 -11.31
C SER A 112 0.55 -1.65 -10.66
N VAL A 113 -0.76 -1.91 -10.63
CA VAL A 113 -1.72 -1.06 -9.93
C VAL A 113 -2.45 -1.84 -8.84
N LYS A 114 -2.95 -1.14 -7.79
CA LYS A 114 -3.88 -1.69 -6.82
C LYS A 114 -5.24 -1.02 -6.98
N LEU A 115 -6.31 -1.76 -6.74
CA LEU A 115 -7.67 -1.23 -6.62
C LEU A 115 -8.49 -2.02 -5.59
N GLU A 116 -9.49 -1.37 -5.00
CA GLU A 116 -10.34 -1.91 -3.96
C GLU A 116 -11.65 -2.46 -4.49
N GLY A 117 -12.04 -3.61 -3.97
CA GLY A 117 -13.30 -4.27 -4.26
C GLY A 117 -13.14 -5.74 -4.58
N GLY A 118 -14.21 -6.49 -4.37
CA GLY A 118 -14.30 -7.92 -4.62
C GLY A 118 -14.98 -8.25 -5.95
N SER A 119 -16.00 -9.09 -5.90
CA SER A 119 -16.73 -9.57 -7.07
C SER A 119 -17.32 -8.46 -7.94
N GLN A 120 -17.73 -7.33 -7.34
CA GLN A 120 -18.25 -6.17 -8.07
C GLN A 120 -17.19 -5.48 -8.95
N MET A 121 -15.90 -5.70 -8.70
CA MET A 121 -14.80 -5.13 -9.49
C MET A 121 -14.17 -6.16 -10.46
N ALA A 122 -14.70 -7.39 -10.54
CA ALA A 122 -14.11 -8.45 -11.36
C ALA A 122 -13.99 -8.05 -12.83
N GLU A 123 -15.01 -7.42 -13.42
CA GLU A 123 -14.99 -6.96 -14.82
C GLU A 123 -13.93 -5.87 -15.06
N VAL A 124 -13.80 -4.93 -14.11
CA VAL A 124 -12.81 -3.87 -14.17
C VAL A 124 -11.40 -4.46 -14.07
N ILE A 125 -11.16 -5.37 -13.12
CA ILE A 125 -9.87 -6.07 -12.98
C ILE A 125 -9.54 -6.81 -14.27
N HIS A 126 -10.47 -7.57 -14.81
CA HIS A 126 -10.30 -8.33 -16.04
C HIS A 126 -9.92 -7.43 -17.22
N ALA A 127 -10.58 -6.29 -17.38
CA ALA A 127 -10.30 -5.34 -18.47
C ALA A 127 -8.90 -4.72 -18.34
N ILE A 128 -8.50 -4.34 -17.11
CA ILE A 128 -7.16 -3.79 -16.85
C ILE A 128 -6.08 -4.85 -17.14
N VAL A 129 -6.29 -6.08 -16.67
CA VAL A 129 -5.36 -7.20 -16.92
C VAL A 129 -5.25 -7.53 -18.41
N ASN A 130 -6.36 -7.54 -19.15
CA ASN A 130 -6.38 -7.76 -20.60
C ASN A 130 -5.67 -6.64 -21.38
N ALA A 131 -5.58 -5.44 -20.82
CA ALA A 131 -4.78 -4.36 -21.38
C ALA A 131 -3.25 -4.52 -21.10
N GLY A 132 -2.84 -5.63 -20.45
CA GLY A 132 -1.44 -5.91 -20.11
C GLY A 132 -0.96 -5.24 -18.83
N ILE A 133 -1.85 -4.77 -17.97
CA ILE A 133 -1.52 -4.07 -16.72
C ILE A 133 -1.73 -5.02 -15.54
N PRO A 134 -0.68 -5.36 -14.77
CA PRO A 134 -0.82 -6.23 -13.61
C PRO A 134 -1.61 -5.57 -12.48
N VAL A 135 -2.53 -6.33 -11.85
CA VAL A 135 -3.42 -5.84 -10.81
C VAL A 135 -3.20 -6.58 -9.49
N VAL A 136 -3.06 -5.82 -8.42
CA VAL A 136 -3.23 -6.23 -7.03
C VAL A 136 -4.67 -5.88 -6.63
N ALA A 137 -5.49 -6.86 -6.30
CA ALA A 137 -6.82 -6.61 -5.75
C ALA A 137 -6.75 -6.27 -4.25
N HIS A 138 -7.82 -5.69 -3.70
CA HIS A 138 -7.91 -5.41 -2.27
C HIS A 138 -9.33 -5.72 -1.76
N ILE A 139 -9.44 -6.63 -0.81
CA ILE A 139 -10.70 -7.09 -0.22
C ILE A 139 -10.66 -7.02 1.31
N GLY A 140 -11.82 -7.13 1.93
CA GLY A 140 -11.99 -6.99 3.37
C GLY A 140 -12.40 -5.57 3.74
N LEU A 141 -11.67 -4.93 4.63
CA LEU A 141 -11.81 -3.50 4.87
C LEU A 141 -11.22 -2.76 3.68
N THR A 142 -12.04 -1.99 3.01
CA THR A 142 -11.68 -1.17 1.86
C THR A 142 -11.88 0.29 2.25
N PRO A 143 -10.81 1.05 2.55
CA PRO A 143 -10.88 2.43 3.05
C PRO A 143 -11.67 3.38 2.15
N GLN A 144 -11.61 3.21 0.84
CA GLN A 144 -12.38 4.02 -0.12
C GLN A 144 -13.90 3.83 0.05
N TYR A 145 -14.35 2.70 0.61
CA TYR A 145 -15.75 2.40 0.89
C TYR A 145 -16.16 2.69 2.33
N GLN A 146 -15.38 3.47 3.07
CA GLN A 146 -15.60 3.73 4.50
C GLN A 146 -17.04 4.22 4.84
N HIS A 147 -17.64 5.03 3.97
CA HIS A 147 -19.01 5.51 4.18
C HIS A 147 -20.05 4.38 4.08
N MET A 148 -19.88 3.46 3.13
CA MET A 148 -20.74 2.28 3.01
C MET A 148 -20.54 1.29 4.17
N LEU A 149 -19.31 1.14 4.64
CA LEU A 149 -18.95 0.20 5.72
C LEU A 149 -19.24 0.77 7.12
N GLY A 150 -19.60 2.05 7.20
CA GLY A 150 -19.85 2.73 8.48
C GLY A 150 -18.58 2.90 9.32
N GLY A 151 -17.44 3.18 8.68
CA GLY A 151 -16.12 3.40 9.26
C GLY A 151 -15.18 2.20 9.15
N PHE A 152 -14.01 2.32 9.77
CA PHE A 152 -12.93 1.32 9.74
C PHE A 152 -13.24 0.14 10.69
N LYS A 153 -14.11 -0.78 10.25
CA LYS A 153 -14.54 -1.93 11.04
C LYS A 153 -14.00 -3.23 10.46
N VAL A 154 -13.71 -4.22 11.34
CA VAL A 154 -13.33 -5.58 10.92
C VAL A 154 -14.44 -6.19 10.10
N GLN A 155 -14.11 -6.66 8.90
CA GLN A 155 -15.03 -7.28 7.92
C GLN A 155 -15.01 -8.81 8.05
N GLY A 156 -16.03 -9.49 7.49
CA GLY A 156 -16.08 -10.95 7.47
C GLY A 156 -16.44 -11.60 8.81
N LYS A 157 -17.12 -10.87 9.70
CA LYS A 157 -17.70 -11.45 10.92
C LYS A 157 -19.05 -12.08 10.62
N GLY A 158 -19.26 -13.33 11.07
CA GLY A 158 -20.45 -14.14 10.80
C GLY A 158 -20.41 -14.81 9.43
N ASP A 159 -21.23 -15.86 9.26
CA ASP A 159 -21.14 -16.78 8.13
C ASP A 159 -21.39 -16.11 6.78
N ALA A 160 -22.44 -15.33 6.65
CA ALA A 160 -22.77 -14.64 5.40
C ALA A 160 -21.67 -13.66 4.93
N ALA A 161 -21.07 -12.90 5.86
CA ALA A 161 -19.99 -11.97 5.56
C ALA A 161 -18.68 -12.72 5.24
N ARG A 162 -18.44 -13.86 5.89
CA ARG A 162 -17.32 -14.75 5.59
C ARG A 162 -17.45 -15.35 4.18
N GLU A 163 -18.61 -15.93 3.84
CA GLU A 163 -18.88 -16.51 2.53
C GLU A 163 -18.74 -15.47 1.41
N LYS A 164 -19.25 -14.25 1.65
CA LYS A 164 -19.06 -13.14 0.70
C LYS A 164 -17.58 -12.87 0.44
N LEU A 165 -16.74 -12.78 1.46
CA LEU A 165 -15.31 -12.49 1.28
C LEU A 165 -14.57 -13.65 0.61
N LEU A 166 -14.96 -14.89 0.82
CA LEU A 166 -14.40 -16.03 0.08
C LEU A 166 -14.79 -15.98 -1.41
N ALA A 167 -16.03 -15.61 -1.71
CA ALA A 167 -16.49 -15.39 -3.08
C ALA A 167 -15.75 -14.21 -3.74
N ASP A 168 -15.58 -13.09 -3.02
CA ASP A 168 -14.83 -11.93 -3.49
C ASP A 168 -13.36 -12.30 -3.80
N ALA A 169 -12.71 -13.04 -2.90
CA ALA A 169 -11.34 -13.51 -3.10
C ALA A 169 -11.19 -14.35 -4.36
N LYS A 170 -12.12 -15.29 -4.57
CA LYS A 170 -12.12 -16.12 -5.78
C LYS A 170 -12.38 -15.29 -7.03
N ALA A 171 -13.33 -14.37 -7.00
CA ALA A 171 -13.70 -13.54 -8.14
C ALA A 171 -12.54 -12.67 -8.64
N VAL A 172 -11.78 -12.04 -7.72
CA VAL A 172 -10.63 -11.21 -8.11
C VAL A 172 -9.48 -12.05 -8.68
N GLN A 173 -9.25 -13.25 -8.17
CA GLN A 173 -8.28 -14.18 -8.77
C GLN A 173 -8.72 -14.61 -10.16
N ASP A 174 -9.97 -15.01 -10.33
CA ASP A 174 -10.50 -15.49 -11.62
C ASP A 174 -10.53 -14.35 -12.67
N ALA A 175 -10.65 -13.09 -12.22
CA ALA A 175 -10.52 -11.90 -13.05
C ALA A 175 -9.08 -11.62 -13.51
N GLY A 176 -8.07 -12.30 -12.95
CA GLY A 176 -6.68 -12.21 -13.36
C GLY A 176 -5.78 -11.35 -12.46
N ALA A 177 -6.24 -10.92 -11.29
CA ALA A 177 -5.36 -10.28 -10.32
C ALA A 177 -4.19 -11.23 -9.97
N PHE A 178 -2.95 -10.70 -9.92
CA PHE A 178 -1.78 -11.52 -9.60
C PHE A 178 -1.53 -11.63 -8.09
N SER A 179 -2.11 -10.77 -7.28
CA SER A 179 -2.04 -10.77 -5.83
C SER A 179 -3.28 -10.10 -5.24
N VAL A 180 -3.56 -10.34 -3.96
CA VAL A 180 -4.66 -9.70 -3.25
C VAL A 180 -4.24 -9.24 -1.86
N VAL A 181 -4.53 -7.97 -1.55
CA VAL A 181 -4.48 -7.46 -0.17
C VAL A 181 -5.74 -7.90 0.56
N VAL A 182 -5.56 -8.44 1.77
CA VAL A 182 -6.63 -8.85 2.66
C VAL A 182 -6.54 -8.00 3.92
N GLU A 183 -7.46 -7.06 4.09
CA GLU A 183 -7.40 -6.08 5.18
C GLU A 183 -8.51 -6.27 6.21
N GLY A 184 -8.15 -6.16 7.49
CA GLY A 184 -9.10 -6.00 8.58
C GLY A 184 -10.12 -7.14 8.70
N VAL A 185 -9.66 -8.39 8.56
CA VAL A 185 -10.51 -9.59 8.68
C VAL A 185 -10.07 -10.45 9.88
N PRO A 186 -10.93 -11.31 10.44
CA PRO A 186 -10.51 -12.27 11.44
C PRO A 186 -9.38 -13.17 10.94
N ALA A 187 -8.37 -13.44 11.77
CA ALA A 187 -7.21 -14.26 11.40
C ALA A 187 -7.56 -15.66 10.84
N PRO A 188 -8.58 -16.38 11.35
CA PRO A 188 -9.03 -17.63 10.72
C PRO A 188 -9.52 -17.45 9.28
N LEU A 189 -10.24 -16.36 8.99
CA LEU A 189 -10.70 -16.06 7.64
C LEU A 189 -9.54 -15.69 6.70
N GLY A 190 -8.56 -14.91 7.19
CA GLY A 190 -7.33 -14.64 6.43
C GLY A 190 -6.56 -15.91 6.05
N LYS A 191 -6.49 -16.89 6.98
CA LYS A 191 -5.92 -18.21 6.72
C LYS A 191 -6.70 -18.97 5.65
N GLU A 192 -8.02 -18.95 5.72
CA GLU A 192 -8.90 -19.64 4.79
C GLU A 192 -8.82 -19.05 3.37
N ILE A 193 -8.87 -17.72 3.25
CA ILE A 193 -8.66 -17.02 1.97
C ILE A 193 -7.31 -17.41 1.37
N THR A 194 -6.24 -17.43 2.17
CA THR A 194 -4.90 -17.77 1.71
C THR A 194 -4.82 -19.21 1.19
N ALA A 195 -5.49 -20.15 1.86
CA ALA A 195 -5.55 -21.55 1.43
C ALA A 195 -6.40 -21.77 0.18
N LEU A 196 -7.43 -20.92 -0.02
CA LEU A 196 -8.32 -20.98 -1.19
C LEU A 196 -7.64 -20.50 -2.47
N LEU A 197 -6.76 -19.49 -2.37
CA LEU A 197 -6.21 -18.80 -3.53
C LEU A 197 -4.87 -19.37 -4.01
N ARG A 198 -4.67 -19.37 -5.33
CA ARG A 198 -3.39 -19.69 -5.97
C ARG A 198 -2.46 -18.47 -6.05
N ILE A 199 -3.03 -17.26 -6.09
CA ILE A 199 -2.28 -16.01 -6.09
C ILE A 199 -1.80 -15.64 -4.68
N PRO A 200 -0.69 -14.87 -4.53
CA PRO A 200 -0.23 -14.38 -3.24
C PRO A 200 -1.27 -13.53 -2.50
N THR A 201 -1.41 -13.76 -1.20
CA THR A 201 -2.21 -12.94 -0.29
C THR A 201 -1.31 -12.08 0.58
N ILE A 202 -1.57 -10.78 0.63
CA ILE A 202 -0.85 -9.80 1.45
C ILE A 202 -1.76 -9.31 2.56
N GLY A 203 -1.46 -9.67 3.80
CA GLY A 203 -2.30 -9.33 4.95
C GLY A 203 -1.97 -7.96 5.54
N ILE A 204 -3.00 -7.28 5.99
CA ILE A 204 -2.92 -6.14 6.91
C ILE A 204 -4.08 -6.23 7.90
N GLY A 205 -3.78 -6.55 9.16
CA GLY A 205 -4.85 -6.86 10.13
C GLY A 205 -5.66 -8.13 9.78
N ALA A 206 -5.05 -9.08 9.06
CA ALA A 206 -5.68 -10.36 8.66
C ALA A 206 -5.00 -11.59 9.30
N GLY A 207 -4.12 -11.38 10.26
CA GLY A 207 -3.36 -12.43 10.95
C GLY A 207 -2.11 -12.89 10.20
N PRO A 208 -1.35 -13.84 10.76
CA PRO A 208 -0.01 -14.22 10.28
C PRO A 208 -0.03 -15.23 9.12
N SER A 209 -1.19 -15.77 8.75
CA SER A 209 -1.29 -16.88 7.81
C SER A 209 -1.22 -16.46 6.34
N CYS A 210 -1.37 -15.17 6.01
CA CYS A 210 -1.21 -14.67 4.64
C CYS A 210 0.22 -14.92 4.12
N ASP A 211 0.38 -14.99 2.81
CA ASP A 211 1.68 -15.20 2.16
C ASP A 211 2.65 -14.04 2.37
N GLY A 212 2.12 -12.84 2.58
CA GLY A 212 2.88 -11.64 2.91
C GLY A 212 2.15 -10.72 3.86
N GLN A 213 2.80 -9.58 4.20
CA GLN A 213 2.25 -8.53 5.06
C GLN A 213 2.57 -7.17 4.47
N VAL A 214 1.65 -6.21 4.63
CA VAL A 214 1.88 -4.79 4.34
C VAL A 214 1.61 -3.93 5.57
N LEU A 215 2.38 -2.85 5.73
CA LEU A 215 2.12 -1.78 6.68
C LEU A 215 2.35 -0.41 6.01
N VAL A 216 1.73 0.61 6.58
CA VAL A 216 2.02 2.01 6.25
C VAL A 216 3.35 2.40 6.92
N ILE A 217 4.30 2.93 6.14
CA ILE A 217 5.65 3.25 6.64
C ILE A 217 5.59 4.27 7.79
N HIS A 218 4.70 5.25 7.72
CA HIS A 218 4.53 6.25 8.78
C HIS A 218 4.08 5.63 10.10
N ASP A 219 3.22 4.60 10.05
CA ASP A 219 2.80 3.84 11.23
C ASP A 219 3.97 3.00 11.76
N LEU A 220 4.68 2.28 10.88
CA LEU A 220 5.81 1.43 11.22
C LEU A 220 6.92 2.22 11.90
N LEU A 221 7.22 3.43 11.42
CA LEU A 221 8.29 4.28 11.95
C LEU A 221 7.84 5.21 13.07
N GLY A 222 6.55 5.21 13.42
CA GLY A 222 6.00 6.06 14.49
C GLY A 222 6.03 7.55 14.12
N LEU A 223 5.83 7.89 12.84
CA LEU A 223 5.69 9.27 12.36
C LEU A 223 4.25 9.76 12.48
N PHE A 224 3.26 8.90 12.20
CA PHE A 224 1.85 9.22 12.30
C PHE A 224 1.33 8.99 13.72
N ASP A 225 0.63 9.99 14.30
CA ASP A 225 0.24 9.98 15.73
C ASP A 225 -1.27 10.15 15.99
N ARG A 226 -2.10 10.39 14.95
CA ARG A 226 -3.55 10.60 15.13
C ARG A 226 -4.27 9.35 15.56
N PHE A 227 -3.89 8.20 14.99
CA PHE A 227 -4.50 6.91 15.29
C PHE A 227 -3.51 5.78 15.01
N THR A 228 -3.51 4.76 15.86
CA THR A 228 -2.68 3.55 15.65
C THR A 228 -3.60 2.33 15.66
N PRO A 229 -3.83 1.69 14.50
CA PRO A 229 -4.61 0.45 14.43
C PRO A 229 -3.99 -0.66 15.28
N LYS A 230 -4.83 -1.54 15.83
CA LYS A 230 -4.38 -2.66 16.69
C LYS A 230 -3.33 -3.57 16.03
N PHE A 231 -3.37 -3.70 14.72
CA PHE A 231 -2.44 -4.55 13.96
C PHE A 231 -1.08 -3.90 13.68
N VAL A 232 -0.93 -2.61 13.99
CA VAL A 232 0.33 -1.88 13.77
C VAL A 232 1.31 -2.19 14.88
N LYS A 233 2.51 -2.65 14.51
CA LYS A 233 3.69 -2.68 15.36
C LYS A 233 4.62 -1.55 14.95
N LYS A 234 4.89 -0.62 15.89
CA LYS A 234 5.89 0.44 15.69
C LYS A 234 7.29 -0.14 15.92
N TYR A 235 8.18 0.03 14.95
CA TYR A 235 9.58 -0.40 15.00
C TYR A 235 10.53 0.74 15.37
N ALA A 236 10.04 2.00 15.28
CA ALA A 236 10.78 3.20 15.67
C ALA A 236 9.83 4.26 16.25
N LYS A 237 10.41 5.37 16.73
CA LYS A 237 9.73 6.55 17.27
C LYS A 237 10.28 7.81 16.61
N LEU A 238 10.29 7.83 15.27
CA LEU A 238 10.97 8.89 14.53
C LEU A 238 10.33 10.27 14.73
N ARG A 239 9.03 10.35 15.01
CA ARG A 239 8.38 11.63 15.32
C ARG A 239 8.98 12.29 16.56
N GLU A 240 9.21 11.51 17.63
CA GLU A 240 9.81 12.01 18.87
C GLU A 240 11.25 12.47 18.62
N GLN A 241 12.03 11.66 17.88
CA GLN A 241 13.43 11.99 17.54
C GLN A 241 13.53 13.23 16.65
N ALA A 242 12.67 13.35 15.65
CA ALA A 242 12.63 14.51 14.78
C ALA A 242 12.24 15.78 15.55
N LEU A 243 11.28 15.69 16.48
CA LEU A 243 10.89 16.83 17.30
C LEU A 243 12.07 17.33 18.17
N ILE A 244 12.80 16.42 18.83
CA ILE A 244 13.97 16.75 19.64
C ILE A 244 15.04 17.44 18.79
N ALA A 245 15.38 16.87 17.62
CA ALA A 245 16.39 17.44 16.73
C ALA A 245 16.02 18.85 16.23
N VAL A 246 14.75 19.07 15.88
CA VAL A 246 14.28 20.41 15.47
C VAL A 246 14.31 21.42 16.61
N GLN A 247 13.98 20.97 17.85
CA GLN A 247 14.08 21.84 19.05
C GLN A 247 15.51 22.19 19.37
N GLU A 248 16.46 21.26 19.22
CA GLU A 248 17.88 21.51 19.42
C GLU A 248 18.42 22.49 18.40
N TYR A 249 18.15 22.30 17.12
CA TYR A 249 18.48 23.28 16.07
C TYR A 249 17.93 24.69 16.39
N LYS A 250 16.66 24.78 16.79
CA LYS A 250 16.06 26.06 17.17
C LYS A 250 16.86 26.74 18.31
N LYS A 251 17.20 25.97 19.36
CA LYS A 251 17.94 26.48 20.52
C LYS A 251 19.35 26.97 20.13
N GLU A 252 20.04 26.23 19.28
CA GLU A 252 21.39 26.60 18.81
C GLU A 252 21.38 27.87 17.97
N VAL A 253 20.39 28.01 17.06
CA VAL A 253 20.21 29.25 16.29
C VAL A 253 19.90 30.44 17.21
N GLU A 254 18.99 30.29 18.18
CA GLU A 254 18.60 31.36 19.11
C GLU A 254 19.76 31.77 20.04
N SER A 255 20.66 30.85 20.39
CA SER A 255 21.84 31.12 21.22
C SER A 255 23.04 31.62 20.42
N GLY A 256 22.99 31.60 19.08
CA GLY A 256 24.13 31.93 18.22
C GLY A 256 25.24 30.90 18.18
N SER A 257 25.00 29.66 18.68
CA SER A 257 25.96 28.57 18.62
C SER A 257 25.96 27.85 17.26
N PHE A 258 24.90 28.01 16.46
CA PHE A 258 24.82 27.59 15.05
C PHE A 258 24.53 28.83 14.15
N PRO A 259 25.25 29.00 12.99
CA PRO A 259 26.37 28.15 12.54
C PRO A 259 27.67 28.42 13.32
N SER A 260 28.50 27.39 13.50
CA SER A 260 29.86 27.53 13.98
C SER A 260 30.83 27.83 12.82
N ASP A 261 32.13 28.01 13.11
CA ASP A 261 33.16 28.18 12.11
C ASP A 261 33.23 27.00 11.11
N GLU A 262 32.90 25.78 11.56
CA GLU A 262 32.87 24.58 10.71
C GLU A 262 31.73 24.62 9.69
N HIS A 263 30.69 25.41 9.96
CA HIS A 263 29.53 25.57 9.10
C HIS A 263 29.56 26.89 8.31
N SER A 264 30.70 27.62 8.33
CA SER A 264 30.84 28.94 7.71
C SER A 264 31.87 28.92 6.57
N PHE A 265 31.52 29.54 5.44
CA PHE A 265 32.46 29.75 4.35
C PHE A 265 33.46 30.88 4.72
N LYS A 266 34.76 30.68 4.42
CA LYS A 266 35.81 31.67 4.61
C LYS A 266 36.00 32.48 3.32
#